data_c32b319b43d79f98bd91bbaa639429d4
#
_entry.id   c32b319b43d79f98bd91bbaa639429d4
#
_cell.length_a   1.000
_cell.length_b   1.000
_cell.length_c   1.000
_cell.angle_alpha   90.00
_cell.angle_beta   90.00
_cell.angle_gamma   90.00
#
_symmetry.space_group_name_H-M   'P 1'
#
loop_
_entity.id
_entity.type
_entity.pdbx_description
1 polymer ?
#
loop_
_entity_poly.entity_id
_entity_poly.type
_entity_poly.pdbx_seq_one_letter_code
_entity_poly.pdbx_strand_id
1 'polypeptide(L)'
;MRWLAAALLLALACCSDARTLYRNEATAIALSGGLTPQLFQARGLNVLGFQRLGREHATLTVYIEGDGRAWLNPWQPSTDPTPTDPVGLRLAAADPANPLLYLARPCQYETSNGCDHHLWTNARLSPEVVDLFQQLIDEAMLRTNSVQLGLVGYSGGGALAALLAERRRDVAWLVTVAANLDLAEWVRLEDIEPLSGSIDPADDAAAITRLPQVHFVGEHDRVVPPTVAKAFVQRLPGTNTSRVIVEPGFDHTCCWAAVWPQLLGQIGISR
;
A
#
# COMPACT_ATOMS: atom_id res chain seq x y z
N MET A 1 19.46 21.61 -40.07
CA MET A 1 19.33 20.23 -39.53
C MET A 1 19.90 20.05 -38.09
N ARG A 2 20.87 20.82 -37.61
CA ARG A 2 21.45 20.68 -36.23
C ARG A 2 20.53 21.13 -35.09
N TRP A 3 19.60 22.04 -35.31
CA TRP A 3 18.69 22.57 -34.29
C TRP A 3 17.51 21.65 -33.95
N LEU A 4 17.06 20.79 -34.87
CA LEU A 4 15.99 19.82 -34.64
C LEU A 4 16.43 18.64 -33.74
N ALA A 5 17.73 18.26 -33.83
CA ALA A 5 18.28 17.21 -32.98
C ALA A 5 18.44 17.63 -31.52
N ALA A 6 18.76 18.92 -31.29
CA ALA A 6 18.86 19.46 -29.91
C ALA A 6 17.51 19.60 -29.22
N ALA A 7 16.44 19.93 -29.95
CA ALA A 7 15.08 20.01 -29.40
C ALA A 7 14.51 18.61 -29.04
N LEU A 8 14.86 17.58 -29.81
CA LEU A 8 14.43 16.20 -29.53
C LEU A 8 15.13 15.61 -28.29
N LEU A 9 16.40 15.96 -28.07
CA LEU A 9 17.15 15.53 -26.88
C LEU A 9 16.66 16.21 -25.60
N LEU A 10 16.22 17.46 -25.66
CA LEU A 10 15.62 18.17 -24.54
C LEU A 10 14.23 17.62 -24.15
N ALA A 11 13.44 17.17 -25.13
CA ALA A 11 12.13 16.55 -24.86
C ALA A 11 12.26 15.16 -24.19
N LEU A 12 13.30 14.39 -24.54
CA LEU A 12 13.58 13.11 -23.89
C LEU A 12 14.15 13.26 -22.46
N ALA A 13 14.88 14.33 -22.18
CA ALA A 13 15.36 14.64 -20.84
C ALA A 13 14.22 15.05 -19.87
N CYS A 14 13.18 15.75 -20.35
CA CYS A 14 12.04 16.13 -19.52
C CYS A 14 11.16 14.95 -19.06
N CYS A 15 11.08 13.86 -19.84
CA CYS A 15 10.25 12.70 -19.45
C CYS A 15 10.94 11.79 -18.41
N SER A 16 12.25 11.82 -18.26
CA SER A 16 12.97 11.10 -17.22
C SER A 16 12.98 11.81 -15.86
N ASP A 17 12.60 13.08 -15.83
CA ASP A 17 12.70 13.93 -14.63
C ASP A 17 11.58 13.70 -13.60
N ALA A 18 10.34 13.44 -14.01
CA ALA A 18 9.21 13.37 -13.08
C ALA A 18 9.32 12.18 -12.11
N ARG A 19 9.64 10.99 -12.59
CA ARG A 19 9.83 9.79 -11.74
C ARG A 19 11.01 9.98 -10.79
N THR A 20 12.10 10.54 -11.28
CA THR A 20 13.29 10.85 -10.48
C THR A 20 12.96 11.88 -9.39
N LEU A 21 12.17 12.90 -9.69
CA LEU A 21 11.71 13.89 -8.70
C LEU A 21 10.88 13.24 -7.61
N TYR A 22 9.87 12.44 -7.96
CA TYR A 22 9.01 11.74 -6.98
C TYR A 22 9.81 10.74 -6.14
N ARG A 23 10.78 10.04 -6.76
CA ARG A 23 11.68 9.14 -6.02
C ARG A 23 12.56 9.90 -5.02
N ASN A 24 13.11 11.04 -5.41
CA ASN A 24 13.92 11.88 -4.54
C ASN A 24 13.08 12.44 -3.38
N GLU A 25 11.84 12.87 -3.65
CA GLU A 25 10.90 13.31 -2.61
C GLU A 25 10.56 12.16 -1.65
N ALA A 26 10.21 10.98 -2.17
CA ALA A 26 9.96 9.78 -1.36
C ALA A 26 11.18 9.44 -0.49
N THR A 27 12.40 9.54 -1.05
CA THR A 27 13.64 9.30 -0.30
C THR A 27 13.81 10.34 0.82
N ALA A 28 13.52 11.61 0.57
CA ALA A 28 13.61 12.65 1.59
C ALA A 28 12.60 12.41 2.73
N ILE A 29 11.35 12.03 2.41
CA ILE A 29 10.33 11.65 3.39
C ILE A 29 10.82 10.47 4.23
N ALA A 30 11.30 9.40 3.60
CA ALA A 30 11.80 8.22 4.27
C ALA A 30 12.95 8.54 5.24
N LEU A 31 13.95 9.30 4.78
CA LEU A 31 15.10 9.71 5.58
C LEU A 31 14.68 10.55 6.78
N SER A 32 13.70 11.44 6.66
CA SER A 32 13.17 12.22 7.78
C SER A 32 12.58 11.34 8.89
N GLY A 33 12.05 10.17 8.53
CA GLY A 33 11.57 9.13 9.46
C GLY A 33 12.66 8.12 9.88
N GLY A 34 13.92 8.32 9.48
CA GLY A 34 15.00 7.38 9.80
C GLY A 34 14.93 6.06 9.02
N LEU A 35 14.25 6.05 7.87
CA LEU A 35 14.17 4.91 6.96
C LEU A 35 15.22 5.03 5.86
N THR A 36 15.88 3.92 5.54
CA THR A 36 16.88 3.87 4.46
C THR A 36 16.34 3.12 3.24
N PRO A 37 16.72 3.53 2.02
CA PRO A 37 16.22 2.89 0.80
C PRO A 37 16.76 1.47 0.66
N GLN A 38 15.91 0.58 0.15
CA GLN A 38 16.21 -0.78 -0.21
C GLN A 38 15.49 -1.13 -1.51
N LEU A 39 16.22 -1.63 -2.50
CA LEU A 39 15.62 -2.18 -3.71
C LEU A 39 15.46 -3.69 -3.55
N PHE A 40 14.23 -4.15 -3.69
CA PHE A 40 13.88 -5.57 -3.72
C PHE A 40 13.70 -6.02 -5.16
N GLN A 41 14.06 -7.29 -5.43
CA GLN A 41 13.91 -7.90 -6.74
C GLN A 41 13.31 -9.29 -6.60
N ALA A 42 12.12 -9.49 -7.14
CA ALA A 42 11.47 -10.78 -7.17
C ALA A 42 10.55 -10.87 -8.40
N ARG A 43 10.41 -12.07 -8.96
CA ARG A 43 9.49 -12.37 -10.08
C ARG A 43 9.68 -11.45 -11.30
N GLY A 44 10.90 -10.97 -11.55
CA GLY A 44 11.21 -10.07 -12.67
C GLY A 44 10.81 -8.60 -12.45
N LEU A 45 10.36 -8.27 -11.24
CA LEU A 45 9.96 -6.92 -10.85
C LEU A 45 10.93 -6.31 -9.84
N ASN A 46 11.14 -5.00 -9.96
CA ASN A 46 11.83 -4.18 -8.97
C ASN A 46 10.78 -3.48 -8.11
N VAL A 47 10.94 -3.54 -6.79
CA VAL A 47 10.07 -2.84 -5.83
C VAL A 47 10.95 -1.99 -4.92
N LEU A 48 10.73 -0.68 -4.93
CA LEU A 48 11.39 0.21 -4.00
C LEU A 48 10.77 0.03 -2.61
N GLY A 49 11.62 -0.16 -1.62
CA GLY A 49 11.25 -0.13 -0.22
C GLY A 49 12.09 0.86 0.57
N PHE A 50 11.64 1.17 1.76
CA PHE A 50 12.41 1.92 2.77
C PHE A 50 12.30 1.18 4.10
N GLN A 51 13.42 1.04 4.81
CA GLN A 51 13.46 0.18 5.99
C GLN A 51 14.21 0.83 7.16
N ARG A 52 13.79 0.47 8.36
CA ARG A 52 14.50 0.68 9.61
C ARG A 52 14.73 -0.69 10.22
N LEU A 53 15.98 -1.17 10.16
CA LEU A 53 16.38 -2.44 10.74
C LEU A 53 16.94 -2.18 12.14
N GLY A 54 16.46 -2.87 13.16
CA GLY A 54 16.92 -2.52 14.46
C GLY A 54 16.85 -3.60 15.53
N ARG A 55 15.68 -4.10 15.86
CA ARG A 55 15.53 -5.10 16.93
C ARG A 55 15.32 -6.47 16.33
N GLU A 56 16.25 -7.38 16.61
CA GLU A 56 16.07 -8.80 16.28
C GLU A 56 14.90 -9.39 17.10
N HIS A 57 14.21 -10.36 16.51
CA HIS A 57 13.08 -11.08 17.11
C HIS A 57 11.85 -10.22 17.48
N ALA A 58 11.81 -8.96 17.08
CA ALA A 58 10.61 -8.13 17.23
C ALA A 58 9.62 -8.39 16.08
N THR A 59 8.38 -7.92 16.25
CA THR A 59 7.39 -7.90 15.17
C THR A 59 7.85 -6.94 14.08
N LEU A 60 7.98 -7.43 12.83
CA LEU A 60 8.25 -6.57 11.68
C LEU A 60 6.97 -5.83 11.31
N THR A 61 6.98 -4.51 11.38
CA THR A 61 5.86 -3.69 10.88
C THR A 61 6.07 -3.39 9.40
N VAL A 62 5.14 -3.82 8.54
CA VAL A 62 5.20 -3.58 7.10
C VAL A 62 4.10 -2.62 6.66
N TYR A 63 4.50 -1.53 6.02
CA TYR A 63 3.62 -0.56 5.38
C TYR A 63 3.56 -0.83 3.88
N ILE A 64 2.36 -0.84 3.29
CA ILE A 64 2.13 -1.05 1.86
C ILE A 64 1.44 0.17 1.26
N GLU A 65 2.06 0.72 0.21
CA GLU A 65 1.57 1.91 -0.49
C GLU A 65 0.28 1.65 -1.26
N GLY A 66 -0.48 2.72 -1.47
CA GLY A 66 -1.65 2.71 -2.33
C GLY A 66 -1.32 2.55 -3.82
N ASP A 67 -2.36 2.54 -4.66
CA ASP A 67 -2.21 2.31 -6.11
C ASP A 67 -1.48 3.44 -6.84
N GLY A 68 -1.26 4.58 -6.16
CA GLY A 68 -0.60 5.74 -6.72
C GLY A 68 -1.41 6.37 -7.86
N ARG A 69 -0.71 6.85 -8.89
CA ARG A 69 -1.33 7.43 -10.07
C ARG A 69 -1.64 6.35 -11.11
N ALA A 70 -2.54 5.43 -10.77
CA ALA A 70 -2.90 4.31 -11.64
C ALA A 70 -3.59 4.74 -12.94
N TRP A 71 -4.36 5.84 -12.89
CA TRP A 71 -5.14 6.36 -14.01
C TRP A 71 -4.88 7.84 -14.22
N LEU A 72 -4.84 8.29 -15.47
CA LEU A 72 -4.81 9.71 -15.84
C LEU A 72 -6.23 10.30 -15.91
N ASN A 73 -7.17 9.49 -16.31
CA ASN A 73 -8.61 9.73 -16.36
C ASN A 73 -9.33 8.36 -16.37
N PRO A 74 -10.66 8.26 -16.26
CA PRO A 74 -11.38 6.98 -16.16
C PRO A 74 -11.12 5.97 -17.29
N TRP A 75 -10.58 6.41 -18.42
CA TRP A 75 -10.40 5.60 -19.63
C TRP A 75 -8.94 5.34 -20.00
N GLN A 76 -8.01 6.04 -19.34
CA GLN A 76 -6.60 6.01 -19.72
C GLN A 76 -5.71 5.63 -18.54
N PRO A 77 -5.15 4.40 -18.55
CA PRO A 77 -4.11 4.03 -17.59
C PRO A 77 -2.94 5.00 -17.65
N SER A 78 -2.35 5.26 -16.48
CA SER A 78 -1.09 6.00 -16.41
C SER A 78 0.05 5.17 -17.00
N THR A 79 1.02 5.84 -17.60
CA THR A 79 2.30 5.22 -18.00
C THR A 79 3.29 5.14 -16.83
N ASP A 80 2.96 5.78 -15.71
CA ASP A 80 3.77 5.80 -14.50
C ASP A 80 2.86 5.84 -13.25
N PRO A 81 2.72 4.71 -12.53
CA PRO A 81 1.85 4.64 -11.35
C PRO A 81 2.47 5.28 -10.10
N THR A 82 3.66 5.87 -10.18
CA THR A 82 4.33 6.50 -9.05
C THR A 82 3.42 7.53 -8.38
N PRO A 83 3.17 7.45 -7.07
CA PRO A 83 2.34 8.42 -6.37
C PRO A 83 3.02 9.79 -6.34
N THR A 84 2.22 10.84 -6.51
CA THR A 84 2.65 12.23 -6.32
C THR A 84 2.62 12.63 -4.84
N ASP A 85 1.81 11.95 -4.03
CA ASP A 85 1.79 12.06 -2.58
C ASP A 85 1.78 10.63 -1.99
N PRO A 86 2.93 10.12 -1.50
CA PRO A 86 3.04 8.76 -0.97
C PRO A 86 2.52 8.70 0.46
N VAL A 87 1.20 8.62 0.64
CA VAL A 87 0.57 8.61 1.96
C VAL A 87 1.05 7.44 2.81
N GLY A 88 1.13 6.22 2.25
CA GLY A 88 1.65 5.05 2.95
C GLY A 88 3.07 5.25 3.47
N LEU A 89 3.94 5.89 2.69
CA LEU A 89 5.30 6.23 3.11
C LEU A 89 5.32 7.29 4.22
N ARG A 90 4.46 8.30 4.14
CA ARG A 90 4.35 9.32 5.21
C ARG A 90 3.88 8.69 6.53
N LEU A 91 2.95 7.73 6.47
CA LEU A 91 2.53 6.96 7.65
C LEU A 91 3.71 6.17 8.22
N ALA A 92 4.46 5.45 7.38
CA ALA A 92 5.64 4.68 7.78
C ALA A 92 6.72 5.54 8.41
N ALA A 93 6.99 6.73 7.83
CA ALA A 93 7.98 7.68 8.35
C ALA A 93 7.58 8.26 9.72
N ALA A 94 6.28 8.40 9.98
CA ALA A 94 5.74 8.89 11.26
C ALA A 94 5.62 7.80 12.34
N ASP A 95 5.75 6.51 12.00
CA ASP A 95 5.69 5.40 12.94
C ASP A 95 7.08 5.13 13.56
N PRO A 96 7.22 5.14 14.91
CA PRO A 96 8.47 4.80 15.59
C PRO A 96 8.79 3.30 15.62
N ALA A 97 7.93 2.42 15.09
CA ALA A 97 8.14 0.97 15.09
C ALA A 97 9.52 0.57 14.54
N ASN A 98 10.12 -0.47 15.15
CA ASN A 98 11.45 -0.95 14.79
C ASN A 98 11.59 -2.44 15.15
N PRO A 99 11.71 -3.36 14.18
CA PRO A 99 11.94 -3.10 12.75
C PRO A 99 10.69 -2.63 11.99
N LEU A 100 10.91 -1.83 10.94
CA LEU A 100 9.89 -1.33 10.05
C LEU A 100 10.34 -1.43 8.58
N LEU A 101 9.43 -1.84 7.72
CA LEU A 101 9.58 -1.87 6.27
C LEU A 101 8.41 -1.15 5.61
N TYR A 102 8.68 -0.23 4.70
CA TYR A 102 7.72 0.27 3.74
C TYR A 102 7.99 -0.35 2.38
N LEU A 103 6.94 -0.73 1.66
CA LEU A 103 6.98 -1.23 0.29
C LEU A 103 6.10 -0.38 -0.63
N ALA A 104 6.69 0.15 -1.69
CA ALA A 104 5.95 0.69 -2.81
C ALA A 104 5.22 -0.44 -3.56
N ARG A 105 4.30 -0.09 -4.48
CA ARG A 105 3.69 -1.07 -5.37
C ARG A 105 4.63 -1.36 -6.56
N PRO A 106 4.41 -2.48 -7.28
CA PRO A 106 5.18 -2.76 -8.48
C PRO A 106 5.15 -1.60 -9.46
N CYS A 107 6.30 -1.31 -10.08
CA CYS A 107 6.48 -0.26 -11.09
C CYS A 107 6.34 1.20 -10.59
N GLN A 108 6.10 1.42 -9.30
CA GLN A 108 6.22 2.74 -8.68
C GLN A 108 7.69 3.05 -8.42
N TYR A 109 8.14 4.25 -8.76
CA TYR A 109 9.51 4.78 -8.63
C TYR A 109 10.58 4.03 -9.44
N GLU A 110 10.41 2.75 -9.69
CA GLU A 110 11.34 1.88 -10.42
C GLU A 110 10.64 1.22 -11.60
N THR A 111 11.37 1.03 -12.69
CA THR A 111 10.90 0.23 -13.83
C THR A 111 11.67 -1.07 -13.91
N SER A 112 11.02 -2.09 -14.44
CA SER A 112 11.62 -3.37 -14.78
C SER A 112 10.94 -3.93 -16.02
N ASN A 113 11.56 -4.93 -16.66
CA ASN A 113 11.01 -5.54 -17.87
C ASN A 113 9.64 -6.21 -17.66
N GLY A 114 9.27 -6.51 -16.42
CA GLY A 114 7.96 -7.07 -16.05
C GLY A 114 6.89 -6.02 -15.80
N CYS A 115 7.18 -4.72 -15.93
CA CYS A 115 6.19 -3.67 -15.71
C CYS A 115 5.17 -3.63 -16.85
N ASP A 116 3.91 -3.86 -16.50
CA ASP A 116 2.75 -3.75 -17.38
C ASP A 116 1.62 -3.01 -16.65
N HIS A 117 0.84 -2.21 -17.39
CA HIS A 117 -0.22 -1.39 -16.82
C HIS A 117 -1.29 -2.20 -16.06
N HIS A 118 -1.47 -3.48 -16.34
CA HIS A 118 -2.36 -4.36 -15.59
C HIS A 118 -1.99 -4.46 -14.11
N LEU A 119 -0.68 -4.35 -13.77
CA LEU A 119 -0.18 -4.44 -12.39
C LEU A 119 -0.61 -3.26 -11.51
N TRP A 120 -1.06 -2.14 -12.07
CA TRP A 120 -1.58 -1.00 -11.31
C TRP A 120 -3.02 -0.63 -11.68
N THR A 121 -3.66 -1.41 -12.57
CA THR A 121 -5.06 -1.25 -12.93
C THR A 121 -5.89 -2.46 -12.48
N ASN A 122 -6.40 -3.26 -13.39
CA ASN A 122 -7.35 -4.35 -13.10
C ASN A 122 -6.73 -5.57 -12.40
N ALA A 123 -5.43 -5.83 -12.55
CA ALA A 123 -4.72 -6.94 -11.90
C ALA A 123 -3.83 -6.49 -10.71
N ARG A 124 -4.09 -5.30 -10.15
CA ARG A 124 -3.29 -4.73 -9.06
C ARG A 124 -3.30 -5.54 -7.75
N LEU A 125 -4.25 -6.45 -7.60
CA LEU A 125 -4.37 -7.40 -6.49
C LEU A 125 -4.39 -8.85 -7.00
N SER A 126 -3.70 -9.12 -8.11
CA SER A 126 -3.63 -10.46 -8.68
C SER A 126 -2.85 -11.44 -7.77
N PRO A 127 -3.05 -12.75 -7.95
CA PRO A 127 -2.26 -13.76 -7.24
C PRO A 127 -0.76 -13.50 -7.33
N GLU A 128 -0.26 -13.09 -8.52
CA GLU A 128 1.15 -12.82 -8.76
C GLU A 128 1.67 -11.64 -7.93
N VAL A 129 0.85 -10.60 -7.76
CA VAL A 129 1.21 -9.44 -6.93
C VAL A 129 1.22 -9.83 -5.45
N VAL A 130 0.25 -10.62 -4.99
CA VAL A 130 0.23 -11.13 -3.61
C VAL A 130 1.46 -12.01 -3.35
N ASP A 131 1.77 -12.95 -4.25
CA ASP A 131 2.93 -13.82 -4.13
C ASP A 131 4.26 -13.04 -4.17
N LEU A 132 4.35 -11.97 -4.98
CA LEU A 132 5.49 -11.07 -4.97
C LEU A 132 5.70 -10.48 -3.56
N PHE A 133 4.65 -9.91 -2.96
CA PHE A 133 4.76 -9.29 -1.65
C PHE A 133 5.06 -10.30 -0.54
N GLN A 134 4.55 -11.54 -0.62
CA GLN A 134 4.95 -12.61 0.29
C GLN A 134 6.47 -12.83 0.26
N GLN A 135 7.08 -12.95 -0.94
CA GLN A 135 8.54 -13.13 -1.08
C GLN A 135 9.34 -11.95 -0.52
N LEU A 136 8.91 -10.70 -0.79
CA LEU A 136 9.60 -9.51 -0.29
C LEU A 136 9.54 -9.42 1.25
N ILE A 137 8.41 -9.76 1.83
CA ILE A 137 8.21 -9.78 3.27
C ILE A 137 9.04 -10.90 3.91
N ASP A 138 9.07 -12.09 3.31
CA ASP A 138 9.88 -13.22 3.81
C ASP A 138 11.37 -12.86 3.82
N GLU A 139 11.88 -12.22 2.76
CA GLU A 139 13.26 -11.71 2.72
C GLU A 139 13.53 -10.71 3.86
N ALA A 140 12.60 -9.77 4.10
CA ALA A 140 12.75 -8.78 5.16
C ALA A 140 12.68 -9.42 6.56
N MET A 141 11.80 -10.38 6.79
CA MET A 141 11.70 -11.13 8.05
C MET A 141 12.98 -11.92 8.36
N LEU A 142 13.58 -12.54 7.35
CA LEU A 142 14.87 -13.22 7.49
C LEU A 142 15.99 -12.24 7.90
N ARG A 143 16.03 -11.06 7.32
CA ARG A 143 17.03 -10.02 7.64
C ARG A 143 16.90 -9.46 9.06
N THR A 144 15.70 -9.45 9.60
CA THR A 144 15.39 -8.91 10.94
C THR A 144 15.27 -10.00 12.01
N ASN A 145 15.38 -11.28 11.64
CA ASN A 145 15.05 -12.42 12.49
C ASN A 145 13.66 -12.26 13.14
N SER A 146 12.73 -11.61 12.45
CA SER A 146 11.37 -11.43 12.94
C SER A 146 10.56 -12.71 12.75
N VAL A 147 9.72 -13.04 13.73
CA VAL A 147 8.86 -14.23 13.70
C VAL A 147 7.36 -13.85 13.62
N GLN A 148 7.06 -12.58 13.78
CA GLN A 148 5.72 -12.02 13.66
C GLN A 148 5.72 -10.81 12.75
N LEU A 149 4.58 -10.57 12.13
CA LEU A 149 4.34 -9.53 11.14
C LEU A 149 3.15 -8.67 11.57
N GLY A 150 3.33 -7.36 11.56
CA GLY A 150 2.24 -6.40 11.61
C GLY A 150 2.06 -5.75 10.24
N LEU A 151 0.85 -5.68 9.74
CA LEU A 151 0.56 -5.12 8.41
C LEU A 151 -0.19 -3.80 8.53
N VAL A 152 0.28 -2.80 7.81
CA VAL A 152 -0.41 -1.52 7.61
C VAL A 152 -0.51 -1.26 6.11
N GLY A 153 -1.72 -1.02 5.62
CA GLY A 153 -1.90 -0.72 4.20
C GLY A 153 -2.77 0.51 3.97
N TYR A 154 -2.36 1.34 3.01
CA TYR A 154 -3.12 2.51 2.58
C TYR A 154 -3.81 2.25 1.24
N SER A 155 -5.11 2.58 1.11
CA SER A 155 -5.90 2.45 -0.12
C SER A 155 -5.79 1.03 -0.71
N GLY A 156 -5.39 0.86 -1.98
CA GLY A 156 -5.12 -0.45 -2.59
C GLY A 156 -4.04 -1.28 -1.87
N GLY A 157 -3.12 -0.64 -1.15
CA GLY A 157 -2.18 -1.33 -0.27
C GLY A 157 -2.83 -1.94 0.96
N GLY A 158 -3.96 -1.38 1.41
CA GLY A 158 -4.76 -1.95 2.49
C GLY A 158 -5.49 -3.23 2.07
N ALA A 159 -6.02 -3.27 0.85
CA ALA A 159 -6.58 -4.48 0.27
C ALA A 159 -5.52 -5.57 0.11
N LEU A 160 -4.32 -5.20 -0.37
CA LEU A 160 -3.20 -6.14 -0.47
C LEU A 160 -2.74 -6.65 0.91
N ALA A 161 -2.72 -5.79 1.93
CA ALA A 161 -2.41 -6.18 3.30
C ALA A 161 -3.43 -7.20 3.86
N ALA A 162 -4.71 -7.03 3.56
CA ALA A 162 -5.75 -8.00 3.93
C ALA A 162 -5.54 -9.35 3.23
N LEU A 163 -5.30 -9.37 1.92
CA LEU A 163 -5.00 -10.60 1.17
C LEU A 163 -3.75 -11.34 1.68
N LEU A 164 -2.73 -10.59 2.11
CA LEU A 164 -1.55 -11.16 2.74
C LEU A 164 -1.89 -11.78 4.10
N ALA A 165 -2.69 -11.09 4.90
CA ALA A 165 -3.12 -11.59 6.21
C ALA A 165 -3.96 -12.89 6.10
N GLU A 166 -4.80 -13.01 5.08
CA GLU A 166 -5.61 -14.21 4.81
C GLU A 166 -4.75 -15.44 4.48
N ARG A 167 -3.58 -15.24 3.88
CA ARG A 167 -2.69 -16.31 3.41
C ARG A 167 -1.57 -16.68 4.37
N ARG A 168 -1.25 -15.78 5.31
CA ARG A 168 -0.11 -15.93 6.24
C ARG A 168 -0.61 -16.29 7.65
N ARG A 169 0.20 -17.04 8.38
CA ARG A 169 -0.10 -17.45 9.76
C ARG A 169 0.74 -16.71 10.80
N ASP A 170 1.70 -15.93 10.36
CA ASP A 170 2.63 -15.14 11.18
C ASP A 170 2.19 -13.69 11.37
N VAL A 171 1.04 -13.30 10.80
CA VAL A 171 0.48 -11.97 10.98
C VAL A 171 -0.13 -11.85 12.38
N ALA A 172 0.38 -10.92 13.16
CA ALA A 172 -0.09 -10.64 14.51
C ALA A 172 -1.28 -9.66 14.55
N TRP A 173 -1.32 -8.73 13.58
CA TRP A 173 -2.38 -7.72 13.48
C TRP A 173 -2.40 -7.05 12.08
N LEU A 174 -3.56 -6.47 11.74
CA LEU A 174 -3.81 -5.75 10.49
C LEU A 174 -4.37 -4.36 10.78
N VAL A 175 -3.80 -3.34 10.17
CA VAL A 175 -4.33 -1.97 10.15
C VAL A 175 -4.48 -1.50 8.72
N THR A 176 -5.61 -0.91 8.38
CA THR A 176 -5.80 -0.32 7.06
C THR A 176 -6.26 1.13 7.16
N VAL A 177 -5.89 1.93 6.19
CA VAL A 177 -6.24 3.34 6.07
C VAL A 177 -6.86 3.59 4.70
N ALA A 178 -8.10 4.06 4.67
CA ALA A 178 -8.82 4.39 3.44
C ALA A 178 -8.81 3.24 2.41
N ALA A 179 -8.97 1.98 2.85
CA ALA A 179 -8.71 0.79 2.06
C ALA A 179 -9.96 0.22 1.38
N ASN A 180 -9.81 -0.21 0.13
CA ASN A 180 -10.85 -0.88 -0.66
C ASN A 180 -10.91 -2.39 -0.34
N LEU A 181 -11.40 -2.72 0.86
CA LEU A 181 -11.42 -4.07 1.43
C LEU A 181 -12.50 -5.00 0.85
N ASP A 182 -13.57 -4.45 0.28
CA ASP A 182 -14.63 -5.17 -0.44
C ASP A 182 -14.70 -4.59 -1.85
N LEU A 183 -14.02 -5.24 -2.81
CA LEU A 183 -13.92 -4.75 -4.17
C LEU A 183 -15.27 -4.75 -4.88
N ALA A 184 -16.12 -5.74 -4.61
CA ALA A 184 -17.45 -5.82 -5.21
C ALA A 184 -18.32 -4.64 -4.77
N GLU A 185 -18.31 -4.30 -3.48
CA GLU A 185 -19.04 -3.14 -2.96
C GLU A 185 -18.44 -1.83 -3.48
N TRP A 186 -17.11 -1.71 -3.53
CA TRP A 186 -16.42 -0.52 -4.04
C TRP A 186 -16.74 -0.27 -5.52
N VAL A 187 -16.64 -1.31 -6.37
CA VAL A 187 -16.99 -1.26 -7.80
C VAL A 187 -18.44 -0.82 -8.01
N ARG A 188 -19.35 -1.37 -7.18
CA ARG A 188 -20.78 -1.03 -7.23
C ARG A 188 -21.03 0.44 -6.86
N LEU A 189 -20.33 0.97 -5.87
CA LEU A 189 -20.49 2.36 -5.41
C LEU A 189 -19.91 3.38 -6.39
N GLU A 190 -18.78 3.06 -6.99
CA GLU A 190 -18.07 3.93 -7.92
C GLU A 190 -18.57 3.81 -9.38
N ASP A 191 -19.48 2.86 -9.65
CA ASP A 191 -20.02 2.57 -11.00
C ASP A 191 -18.91 2.35 -12.03
N ILE A 192 -17.92 1.52 -11.68
CA ILE A 192 -16.77 1.20 -12.51
C ILE A 192 -16.74 -0.29 -12.90
N GLU A 193 -15.95 -0.63 -13.91
CA GLU A 193 -15.74 -2.01 -14.33
C GLU A 193 -15.05 -2.85 -13.23
N PRO A 194 -15.46 -4.11 -13.05
CA PRO A 194 -14.81 -5.01 -12.10
C PRO A 194 -13.31 -5.17 -12.35
N LEU A 195 -12.53 -5.31 -11.28
CA LEU A 195 -11.11 -5.56 -11.36
C LEU A 195 -10.83 -7.03 -11.72
N SER A 196 -11.04 -7.39 -12.98
CA SER A 196 -11.11 -8.76 -13.49
C SER A 196 -9.87 -9.64 -13.24
N GLY A 197 -8.71 -9.02 -12.96
CA GLY A 197 -7.47 -9.74 -12.64
C GLY A 197 -7.12 -9.75 -11.16
N SER A 198 -7.93 -9.13 -10.30
CA SER A 198 -7.68 -8.96 -8.88
C SER A 198 -8.51 -9.92 -8.03
N ILE A 199 -7.97 -10.28 -6.87
CA ILE A 199 -8.67 -11.03 -5.82
C ILE A 199 -9.38 -10.02 -4.92
N ASP A 200 -10.63 -10.31 -4.57
CA ASP A 200 -11.38 -9.51 -3.59
C ASP A 200 -11.06 -10.00 -2.17
N PRO A 201 -10.50 -9.15 -1.27
CA PRO A 201 -10.28 -9.55 0.11
C PRO A 201 -11.57 -10.00 0.83
N ALA A 202 -12.71 -9.49 0.41
CA ALA A 202 -14.00 -9.84 1.01
C ALA A 202 -14.43 -11.30 0.75
N ASP A 203 -13.83 -11.98 -0.25
CA ASP A 203 -14.17 -13.38 -0.59
C ASP A 203 -13.67 -14.37 0.47
N ASP A 204 -12.52 -14.11 1.12
CA ASP A 204 -11.95 -14.99 2.16
C ASP A 204 -11.74 -14.27 3.51
N ALA A 205 -12.49 -13.20 3.75
CA ALA A 205 -12.43 -12.42 5.01
C ALA A 205 -12.55 -13.30 6.27
N ALA A 206 -13.26 -14.42 6.18
CA ALA A 206 -13.41 -15.38 7.29
C ALA A 206 -12.07 -15.93 7.79
N ALA A 207 -11.05 -16.02 6.94
CA ALA A 207 -9.71 -16.51 7.32
C ALA A 207 -9.05 -15.66 8.40
N ILE A 208 -9.36 -14.37 8.46
CA ILE A 208 -8.78 -13.40 9.41
C ILE A 208 -9.73 -12.94 10.52
N THR A 209 -10.83 -13.65 10.76
CA THR A 209 -11.84 -13.28 11.78
C THR A 209 -11.24 -13.09 13.17
N ARG A 210 -10.23 -13.88 13.54
CA ARG A 210 -9.59 -13.84 14.88
C ARG A 210 -8.39 -12.90 14.93
N LEU A 211 -7.96 -12.38 13.79
CA LEU A 211 -6.85 -11.44 13.73
C LEU A 211 -7.30 -10.08 14.28
N PRO A 212 -6.57 -9.45 15.21
CA PRO A 212 -6.84 -8.07 15.61
C PRO A 212 -6.74 -7.14 14.40
N GLN A 213 -7.83 -6.40 14.12
CA GLN A 213 -7.91 -5.54 12.93
C GLN A 213 -8.46 -4.17 13.30
N VAL A 214 -7.87 -3.12 12.69
CA VAL A 214 -8.38 -1.75 12.76
C VAL A 214 -8.39 -1.14 11.36
N HIS A 215 -9.55 -0.65 10.95
CA HIS A 215 -9.78 -0.04 9.66
C HIS A 215 -10.15 1.43 9.84
N PHE A 216 -9.18 2.33 9.57
CA PHE A 216 -9.42 3.77 9.57
C PHE A 216 -10.03 4.19 8.24
N VAL A 217 -11.13 4.94 8.29
CA VAL A 217 -11.84 5.44 7.12
C VAL A 217 -12.17 6.92 7.30
N GLY A 218 -12.03 7.70 6.23
CA GLY A 218 -12.36 9.12 6.25
C GLY A 218 -13.87 9.34 6.11
N GLU A 219 -14.46 10.20 6.95
CA GLU A 219 -15.88 10.53 6.86
C GLU A 219 -16.27 11.07 5.48
N HIS A 220 -15.36 11.82 4.86
CA HIS A 220 -15.56 12.48 3.56
C HIS A 220 -14.82 11.79 2.42
N ASP A 221 -14.33 10.56 2.63
CA ASP A 221 -13.67 9.78 1.58
C ASP A 221 -14.68 9.42 0.48
N ARG A 222 -14.47 9.98 -0.71
CA ARG A 222 -15.27 9.74 -1.91
C ARG A 222 -14.60 8.79 -2.89
N VAL A 223 -13.33 8.43 -2.66
CA VAL A 223 -12.60 7.46 -3.46
C VAL A 223 -12.84 6.04 -2.94
N VAL A 224 -12.80 5.88 -1.61
CA VAL A 224 -13.16 4.63 -0.92
C VAL A 224 -14.10 4.97 0.24
N PRO A 225 -15.40 5.05 -0.02
CA PRO A 225 -16.39 5.42 1.00
C PRO A 225 -16.34 4.50 2.25
N PRO A 226 -16.64 5.01 3.44
CA PRO A 226 -16.62 4.22 4.69
C PRO A 226 -17.47 2.95 4.67
N THR A 227 -18.46 2.88 3.76
CA THR A 227 -19.32 1.72 3.56
C THR A 227 -18.55 0.49 3.09
N VAL A 228 -17.45 0.67 2.34
CA VAL A 228 -16.61 -0.42 1.83
C VAL A 228 -15.98 -1.21 2.98
N ALA A 229 -15.33 -0.53 3.93
CA ALA A 229 -14.76 -1.19 5.10
C ALA A 229 -15.85 -1.80 6.01
N LYS A 230 -17.01 -1.15 6.12
CA LYS A 230 -18.17 -1.70 6.87
C LYS A 230 -18.71 -2.97 6.22
N ALA A 231 -18.82 -3.00 4.89
CA ALA A 231 -19.24 -4.19 4.14
C ALA A 231 -18.28 -5.36 4.37
N PHE A 232 -16.97 -5.12 4.30
CA PHE A 232 -15.95 -6.12 4.60
C PHE A 232 -16.11 -6.69 6.02
N VAL A 233 -16.22 -5.84 7.05
CA VAL A 233 -16.36 -6.30 8.43
C VAL A 233 -17.66 -7.10 8.64
N GLN A 234 -18.72 -6.82 7.91
CA GLN A 234 -19.97 -7.59 7.96
C GLN A 234 -19.81 -9.02 7.41
N ARG A 235 -18.78 -9.29 6.59
CA ARG A 235 -18.48 -10.65 6.10
C ARG A 235 -17.70 -11.49 7.12
N LEU A 236 -17.17 -10.88 8.17
CA LEU A 236 -16.47 -11.60 9.23
C LEU A 236 -17.49 -12.35 10.10
N PRO A 237 -17.42 -13.68 10.22
CA PRO A 237 -18.40 -14.45 10.98
C PRO A 237 -18.30 -14.22 12.48
N GLY A 238 -19.46 -14.23 13.15
CA GLY A 238 -19.56 -14.27 14.63
C GLY A 238 -18.97 -13.03 15.32
N THR A 239 -18.41 -13.26 16.51
CA THR A 239 -17.67 -12.25 17.27
C THR A 239 -16.25 -12.14 16.67
N ASN A 240 -15.95 -11.02 16.06
CA ASN A 240 -14.63 -10.71 15.52
C ASN A 240 -13.96 -9.60 16.34
N THR A 241 -12.66 -9.39 16.12
CA THR A 241 -11.85 -8.37 16.80
C THR A 241 -11.63 -7.13 15.95
N SER A 242 -12.34 -7.00 14.82
CA SER A 242 -12.21 -5.88 13.89
C SER A 242 -12.97 -4.65 14.38
N ARG A 243 -12.37 -3.48 14.14
CA ARG A 243 -12.97 -2.17 14.40
C ARG A 243 -12.85 -1.29 13.16
N VAL A 244 -13.97 -0.66 12.78
CA VAL A 244 -13.96 0.43 11.80
C VAL A 244 -14.01 1.75 12.58
N ILE A 245 -13.00 2.59 12.37
CA ILE A 245 -12.89 3.91 12.99
C ILE A 245 -13.09 4.95 11.89
N VAL A 246 -14.16 5.72 12.00
CA VAL A 246 -14.47 6.81 11.07
C VAL A 246 -13.83 8.09 11.60
N GLU A 247 -12.89 8.67 10.87
CA GLU A 247 -12.23 9.91 11.25
C GLU A 247 -13.02 11.11 10.70
N PRO A 248 -13.59 11.96 11.59
CA PRO A 248 -14.38 13.09 11.16
C PRO A 248 -13.58 14.11 10.34
N GLY A 249 -14.15 14.59 9.23
CA GLY A 249 -13.54 15.59 8.37
C GLY A 249 -12.41 15.07 7.48
N PHE A 250 -12.03 13.78 7.56
CA PHE A 250 -10.99 13.20 6.70
C PHE A 250 -11.56 12.77 5.36
N ASP A 251 -10.74 12.96 4.32
CA ASP A 251 -10.99 12.41 2.99
C ASP A 251 -10.01 11.27 2.67
N HIS A 252 -9.86 10.91 1.40
CA HIS A 252 -8.97 9.81 1.00
C HIS A 252 -7.51 10.06 1.35
N THR A 253 -7.02 11.28 1.21
CA THR A 253 -5.60 11.68 1.36
C THR A 253 -5.31 12.51 2.59
N CYS A 254 -6.20 13.41 2.95
CA CYS A 254 -6.09 14.27 4.12
C CYS A 254 -6.66 13.58 5.37
N CYS A 255 -6.11 13.68 6.51
CA CYS A 255 -4.86 14.29 6.96
C CYS A 255 -4.06 13.24 7.73
N TRP A 256 -4.09 12.02 7.23
CA TRP A 256 -3.67 10.78 7.88
C TRP A 256 -2.28 10.89 8.51
N ALA A 257 -1.29 11.31 7.74
CA ALA A 257 0.10 11.36 8.19
C ALA A 257 0.33 12.37 9.34
N ALA A 258 -0.42 13.48 9.32
CA ALA A 258 -0.25 14.54 10.34
C ALA A 258 -0.66 14.10 11.74
N VAL A 259 -1.64 13.19 11.83
CA VAL A 259 -2.17 12.67 13.11
C VAL A 259 -1.85 11.19 13.33
N TRP A 260 -1.05 10.60 12.47
CA TRP A 260 -0.76 9.16 12.53
C TRP A 260 -0.24 8.69 13.89
N PRO A 261 0.68 9.41 14.58
CA PRO A 261 1.10 9.03 15.93
C PRO A 261 -0.05 8.94 16.94
N GLN A 262 -1.08 9.80 16.82
CA GLN A 262 -2.27 9.76 17.68
C GLN A 262 -3.16 8.57 17.30
N LEU A 263 -3.36 8.29 16.00
CA LEU A 263 -4.14 7.15 15.52
C LEU A 263 -3.48 5.82 15.92
N LEU A 264 -2.16 5.73 15.90
CA LEU A 264 -1.43 4.56 16.41
C LEU A 264 -1.75 4.28 17.88
N GLY A 265 -1.95 5.31 18.69
CA GLY A 265 -2.39 5.17 20.08
C GLY A 265 -3.82 4.58 20.23
N GLN A 266 -4.67 4.72 19.23
CA GLN A 266 -6.04 4.21 19.23
C GLN A 266 -6.13 2.74 18.78
N ILE A 267 -5.09 2.19 18.17
CA ILE A 267 -5.09 0.82 17.65
C ILE A 267 -5.35 -0.18 18.78
N GLY A 268 -4.82 0.06 19.99
CA GLY A 268 -5.04 -0.81 21.15
C GLY A 268 -4.48 -2.23 20.99
N ILE A 269 -3.51 -2.39 20.08
CA ILE A 269 -2.81 -3.64 19.75
C ILE A 269 -1.38 -3.50 20.24
N SER A 270 -0.84 -4.50 20.92
CA SER A 270 0.58 -4.56 21.27
C SER A 270 1.39 -4.75 19.99
N ARG A 271 2.28 -3.81 19.70
CA ARG A 271 3.09 -3.76 18.46
C ARG A 271 4.57 -3.92 18.77
#